data_6f5b99e5d3bcf2bc970b60e794158e61
#
_entry.id   6f5b99e5d3bcf2bc970b60e794158e61
#
_cell.length_a   1.000
_cell.length_b   1.000
_cell.length_c   1.000
_cell.angle_alpha   90.00
_cell.angle_beta   90.00
_cell.angle_gamma   90.00
#
_symmetry.space_group_name_H-M   'P 1'
#
loop_
_entity.id
_entity.type
_entity.pdbx_description
1 polymer ?
#
loop_
_entity_poly.entity_id
_entity_poly.type
_entity_poly.pdbx_seq_one_letter_code
_entity_poly.pdbx_strand_id
1 'polypeptide(L)'
;MGVEIHHLPFATLPGVKRGDGIVNLVIASPKQNAKNIKSGITRMRAGTSVPRHTHNCEEQVTVLEGRLRLVLGDKVVECGRFDSTYISGGVPHEFSNIGEGDALVMVIYGAAHPLRTFVETGETVEVGSERDTFPPPQPAQRAKA
;
A
#
# COMPACT_ATOMS: atom_id res chain seq x y z
N MET A 1 29.38 -13.32 2.86
CA MET A 1 28.12 -12.74 2.38
C MET A 1 28.35 -11.25 2.07
N GLY A 2 28.01 -10.85 0.88
CA GLY A 2 28.18 -9.48 0.44
C GLY A 2 27.16 -8.53 1.06
N VAL A 3 27.56 -7.26 1.21
CA VAL A 3 26.64 -6.17 1.56
C VAL A 3 25.88 -5.78 0.30
N GLU A 4 24.56 -5.74 0.38
CA GLU A 4 23.70 -5.33 -0.72
C GLU A 4 23.44 -3.82 -0.62
N ILE A 5 23.81 -3.10 -1.66
CA ILE A 5 23.53 -1.67 -1.77
C ILE A 5 22.93 -1.42 -3.15
N HIS A 6 21.74 -0.85 -3.17
CA HIS A 6 21.04 -0.53 -4.41
C HIS A 6 20.66 0.96 -4.40
N HIS A 7 21.13 1.68 -5.40
CA HIS A 7 20.65 3.05 -5.65
C HIS A 7 19.41 2.94 -6.57
N LEU A 8 18.30 3.50 -6.13
CA LEU A 8 17.01 3.36 -6.79
C LEU A 8 16.47 4.74 -7.18
N PRO A 9 16.94 5.31 -8.31
CA PRO A 9 16.43 6.61 -8.75
C PRO A 9 14.91 6.56 -8.97
N PHE A 10 14.21 7.59 -8.52
CA PHE A 10 12.76 7.66 -8.62
C PHE A 10 12.25 7.37 -10.05
N ALA A 11 12.92 7.95 -11.06
CA ALA A 11 12.52 7.79 -12.45
C ALA A 11 12.62 6.34 -12.97
N THR A 12 13.36 5.47 -12.27
CA THR A 12 13.59 4.08 -12.68
C THR A 12 12.75 3.07 -11.89
N LEU A 13 11.97 3.52 -10.91
CA LEU A 13 11.19 2.62 -10.07
C LEU A 13 10.13 1.90 -10.91
N PRO A 14 10.04 0.56 -10.82
CA PRO A 14 9.01 -0.18 -11.54
C PRO A 14 7.63 0.15 -10.98
N GLY A 15 6.68 0.44 -11.87
CA GLY A 15 5.30 0.74 -11.52
C GLY A 15 4.41 -0.49 -11.64
N VAL A 16 3.59 -0.73 -10.63
CA VAL A 16 2.58 -1.79 -10.64
C VAL A 16 1.21 -1.15 -10.46
N LYS A 17 0.36 -1.31 -11.49
CA LYS A 17 -1.00 -0.78 -11.45
C LYS A 17 -1.84 -1.59 -10.46
N ARG A 18 -2.51 -0.89 -9.53
CA ARG A 18 -3.37 -1.50 -8.51
C ARG A 18 -4.84 -1.35 -8.80
N GLY A 19 -5.20 -0.55 -9.77
CA GLY A 19 -6.56 -0.24 -10.14
C GLY A 19 -6.56 1.02 -10.96
N ASP A 20 -7.74 1.52 -11.29
CA ASP A 20 -7.85 2.74 -12.08
C ASP A 20 -7.39 3.95 -11.25
N GLY A 21 -6.33 4.61 -11.71
CA GLY A 21 -5.77 5.79 -11.07
C GLY A 21 -4.85 5.53 -9.89
N ILE A 22 -4.48 4.28 -9.60
CA ILE A 22 -3.55 3.95 -8.51
C ILE A 22 -2.41 3.09 -9.04
N VAL A 23 -1.17 3.60 -8.88
CA VAL A 23 0.06 2.91 -9.28
C VAL A 23 1.01 2.90 -8.11
N ASN A 24 1.56 1.73 -7.79
CA ASN A 24 2.60 1.60 -6.80
C ASN A 24 3.97 1.54 -7.48
N LEU A 25 4.88 2.43 -7.08
CA LEU A 25 6.27 2.45 -7.52
C LEU A 25 7.09 1.69 -6.48
N VAL A 26 7.67 0.56 -6.87
CA VAL A 26 8.34 -0.35 -5.93
C VAL A 26 9.74 0.15 -5.58
N ILE A 27 10.05 0.22 -4.29
CA ILE A 27 11.39 0.60 -3.80
C ILE A 27 12.08 -0.66 -3.25
N ALA A 28 12.06 -0.87 -1.95
CA ALA A 28 12.65 -2.07 -1.36
C ALA A 28 11.70 -3.26 -1.46
N SER A 29 12.21 -4.40 -1.89
CA SER A 29 11.41 -5.60 -2.05
C SER A 29 12.33 -6.84 -2.02
N PRO A 30 11.78 -8.06 -2.06
CA PRO A 30 12.60 -9.26 -2.20
C PRO A 30 13.54 -9.26 -3.41
N LYS A 31 13.30 -8.44 -4.42
CA LYS A 31 14.20 -8.28 -5.56
C LYS A 31 15.60 -7.78 -5.15
N GLN A 32 15.71 -7.02 -4.08
CA GLN A 32 16.98 -6.58 -3.50
C GLN A 32 17.39 -7.46 -2.31
N ASN A 33 16.80 -8.64 -2.15
CA ASN A 33 17.00 -9.51 -1.00
C ASN A 33 16.61 -8.86 0.33
N ALA A 34 15.65 -7.95 0.32
CA ALA A 34 15.13 -7.37 1.54
C ALA A 34 14.49 -8.47 2.40
N LYS A 35 14.84 -8.49 3.69
CA LYS A 35 14.41 -9.56 4.61
C LYS A 35 13.33 -9.12 5.59
N ASN A 36 13.32 -7.84 5.96
CA ASN A 36 12.45 -7.32 7.03
C ASN A 36 11.69 -6.07 6.63
N ILE A 37 11.76 -5.68 5.37
CA ILE A 37 11.14 -4.45 4.89
C ILE A 37 10.62 -4.64 3.46
N LYS A 38 9.50 -3.99 3.18
CA LYS A 38 9.03 -3.72 1.83
C LYS A 38 8.55 -2.27 1.78
N SER A 39 8.85 -1.55 0.71
CA SER A 39 8.46 -0.16 0.60
C SER A 39 8.17 0.24 -0.84
N GLY A 40 7.44 1.34 -0.98
CA GLY A 40 7.12 1.90 -2.28
C GLY A 40 6.49 3.27 -2.14
N ILE A 41 6.27 3.90 -3.28
CA ILE A 41 5.53 5.15 -3.38
C ILE A 41 4.27 4.88 -4.18
N THR A 42 3.11 5.12 -3.59
CA THR A 42 1.82 4.97 -4.27
C THR A 42 1.41 6.32 -4.83
N ARG A 43 1.18 6.36 -6.14
CA ARG A 43 0.58 7.52 -6.80
C ARG A 43 -0.92 7.27 -6.89
N MET A 44 -1.70 8.23 -6.40
CA MET A 44 -3.15 8.16 -6.40
C MET A 44 -3.73 9.37 -7.12
N ARG A 45 -4.51 9.13 -8.17
CA ARG A 45 -5.28 10.20 -8.82
C ARG A 45 -6.30 10.78 -7.83
N ALA A 46 -6.66 12.04 -8.00
CA ALA A 46 -7.72 12.68 -7.20
C ALA A 46 -8.99 11.81 -7.21
N GLY A 47 -9.61 11.66 -6.04
CA GLY A 47 -10.85 10.89 -5.89
C GLY A 47 -10.67 9.38 -5.77
N THR A 48 -9.44 8.86 -5.84
CA THR A 48 -9.21 7.42 -5.68
C THR A 48 -9.02 7.04 -4.23
N SER A 49 -9.29 5.77 -3.91
CA SER A 49 -9.20 5.24 -2.56
C SER A 49 -8.56 3.86 -2.56
N VAL A 50 -7.79 3.58 -1.50
CA VAL A 50 -7.35 2.22 -1.19
C VAL A 50 -8.41 1.60 -0.27
N PRO A 51 -9.00 0.46 -0.64
CA PRO A 51 -10.08 -0.14 0.14
C PRO A 51 -9.65 -0.54 1.54
N ARG A 52 -10.63 -0.59 2.46
CA ARG A 52 -10.39 -0.99 3.85
C ARG A 52 -9.78 -2.38 3.93
N HIS A 53 -8.68 -2.50 4.65
CA HIS A 53 -7.92 -3.74 4.77
C HIS A 53 -7.11 -3.77 6.06
N THR A 54 -6.55 -4.94 6.35
CA THR A 54 -5.57 -5.16 7.42
C THR A 54 -4.28 -5.72 6.83
N HIS A 55 -3.20 -5.57 7.57
CA HIS A 55 -1.92 -6.23 7.29
C HIS A 55 -1.51 -7.12 8.45
N ASN A 56 -0.68 -8.11 8.15
CA ASN A 56 -0.06 -8.98 9.16
C ASN A 56 1.25 -8.40 9.73
N CYS A 57 1.52 -7.14 9.50
CA CYS A 57 2.74 -6.45 9.94
C CYS A 57 2.48 -4.97 10.17
N GLU A 58 3.47 -4.30 10.72
CA GLU A 58 3.46 -2.84 10.89
C GLU A 58 3.56 -2.13 9.56
N GLU A 59 2.97 -0.94 9.47
CA GLU A 59 3.03 -0.08 8.30
C GLU A 59 3.25 1.37 8.69
N GLN A 60 4.08 2.07 7.93
CA GLN A 60 4.20 3.51 8.01
C GLN A 60 3.71 4.12 6.70
N VAL A 61 2.83 5.10 6.80
CA VAL A 61 2.29 5.85 5.66
C VAL A 61 2.73 7.29 5.80
N THR A 62 3.45 7.81 4.80
CA THR A 62 3.92 9.20 4.78
C THR A 62 3.44 9.88 3.51
N VAL A 63 2.74 11.00 3.65
CA VAL A 63 2.29 11.80 2.50
C VAL A 63 3.48 12.61 2.00
N LEU A 64 3.86 12.41 0.75
CA LEU A 64 4.93 13.19 0.11
C LEU A 64 4.36 14.39 -0.65
N GLU A 65 3.16 14.24 -1.22
CA GLU A 65 2.47 15.29 -1.97
C GLU A 65 0.97 15.04 -1.91
N GLY A 66 0.19 16.10 -1.82
CA GLY A 66 -1.26 16.02 -1.81
C GLY A 66 -1.86 15.95 -0.41
N ARG A 67 -3.11 15.53 -0.33
CA ARG A 67 -3.85 15.38 0.93
C ARG A 67 -4.58 14.04 0.95
N LEU A 68 -4.46 13.35 2.06
CA LEU A 68 -5.14 12.09 2.29
C LEU A 68 -6.10 12.19 3.47
N ARG A 69 -7.20 11.46 3.38
CA ARG A 69 -7.99 11.06 4.55
C ARG A 69 -7.66 9.61 4.84
N LEU A 70 -7.28 9.34 6.10
CA LEU A 70 -7.08 7.99 6.60
C LEU A 70 -8.19 7.66 7.60
N VAL A 71 -8.77 6.47 7.44
CA VAL A 71 -9.69 5.90 8.43
C VAL A 71 -8.95 4.74 9.09
N LEU A 72 -8.67 4.88 10.38
CA LEU A 72 -7.83 3.97 11.19
C LEU A 72 -8.71 3.38 12.29
N GLY A 73 -9.24 2.17 12.08
CA GLY A 73 -10.26 1.66 12.96
C GLY A 73 -11.50 2.57 12.90
N ASP A 74 -11.81 3.23 14.01
CA ASP A 74 -12.90 4.22 14.10
C ASP A 74 -12.43 5.68 14.06
N LYS A 75 -11.12 5.90 13.95
CA LYS A 75 -10.53 7.23 13.86
C LYS A 75 -10.41 7.70 12.43
N VAL A 76 -10.70 8.99 12.20
CA VAL A 76 -10.50 9.65 10.91
C VAL A 76 -9.47 10.75 11.10
N VAL A 77 -8.41 10.74 10.28
CA VAL A 77 -7.39 11.78 10.26
C VAL A 77 -7.19 12.28 8.85
N GLU A 78 -6.88 13.56 8.70
CA GLU A 78 -6.46 14.15 7.44
C GLU A 78 -4.97 14.46 7.51
N CYS A 79 -4.24 14.07 6.45
CA CYS A 79 -2.80 14.21 6.37
C CYS A 79 -2.43 15.06 5.16
N GLY A 80 -1.51 15.99 5.36
CA GLY A 80 -0.88 16.75 4.31
C GLY A 80 0.59 16.35 4.14
N ARG A 81 1.29 17.12 3.33
CA ARG A 81 2.68 16.87 2.97
C ARG A 81 3.55 16.65 4.21
N PHE A 82 4.29 15.53 4.20
CA PHE A 82 5.23 15.08 5.24
C PHE A 82 4.60 14.59 6.54
N ASP A 83 3.27 14.58 6.65
CA ASP A 83 2.62 13.92 7.77
C ASP A 83 2.77 12.40 7.64
N SER A 84 3.00 11.75 8.77
CA SER A 84 3.17 10.30 8.82
C SER A 84 2.19 9.68 9.80
N THR A 85 1.78 8.45 9.48
CA THR A 85 0.92 7.63 10.32
C THR A 85 1.59 6.27 10.52
N TYR A 86 1.68 5.84 11.76
CA TYR A 86 2.09 4.49 12.13
C TYR A 86 0.84 3.65 12.35
N ILE A 87 0.82 2.45 11.77
CA ILE A 87 -0.31 1.53 11.86
C ILE A 87 0.22 0.17 12.33
N SER A 88 -0.24 -0.30 13.50
CA SER A 88 0.12 -1.65 13.96
C SER A 88 -0.55 -2.72 13.11
N GLY A 89 0.03 -3.92 13.12
CA GLY A 89 -0.57 -5.06 12.43
C GLY A 89 -1.98 -5.34 12.94
N GLY A 90 -2.88 -5.73 12.03
CA GLY A 90 -4.25 -6.07 12.34
C GLY A 90 -5.23 -4.91 12.44
N VAL A 91 -4.78 -3.66 12.41
CA VAL A 91 -5.68 -2.50 12.46
C VAL A 91 -6.33 -2.28 11.10
N PRO A 92 -7.68 -2.33 11.00
CA PRO A 92 -8.35 -2.03 9.74
C PRO A 92 -8.16 -0.57 9.37
N HIS A 93 -7.79 -0.32 8.13
CA HIS A 93 -7.57 1.04 7.65
C HIS A 93 -7.84 1.17 6.16
N GLU A 94 -8.13 2.40 5.76
CA GLU A 94 -8.30 2.81 4.38
C GLU A 94 -7.83 4.24 4.20
N PHE A 95 -7.48 4.61 2.98
CA PHE A 95 -7.13 6.00 2.72
C PHE A 95 -7.60 6.44 1.33
N SER A 96 -7.91 7.74 1.24
CA SER A 96 -8.47 8.36 0.05
C SER A 96 -7.71 9.63 -0.29
N ASN A 97 -7.52 9.89 -1.57
CA ASN A 97 -7.00 11.17 -2.02
C ASN A 97 -8.14 12.17 -2.05
N ILE A 98 -8.11 13.12 -1.11
CA ILE A 98 -9.10 14.19 -0.97
C ILE A 98 -8.63 15.52 -1.54
N GLY A 99 -7.46 15.57 -2.15
CA GLY A 99 -6.91 16.75 -2.82
C GLY A 99 -7.42 16.89 -4.24
N GLU A 100 -7.00 17.97 -4.90
CA GLU A 100 -7.41 18.28 -6.27
C GLU A 100 -6.51 17.62 -7.33
N GLY A 101 -5.28 17.29 -6.96
CA GLY A 101 -4.29 16.65 -7.85
C GLY A 101 -3.90 15.27 -7.38
N ASP A 102 -2.89 14.71 -8.02
CA ASP A 102 -2.33 13.43 -7.62
C ASP A 102 -1.73 13.50 -6.22
N ALA A 103 -1.87 12.44 -5.45
CA ALA A 103 -1.15 12.26 -4.20
C ALA A 103 0.01 11.30 -4.41
N LEU A 104 1.12 11.57 -3.74
CA LEU A 104 2.26 10.65 -3.62
C LEU A 104 2.39 10.24 -2.16
N VAL A 105 2.36 8.95 -1.92
CA VAL A 105 2.31 8.39 -0.57
C VAL A 105 3.41 7.34 -0.44
N MET A 106 4.36 7.55 0.46
CA MET A 106 5.36 6.54 0.78
C MET A 106 4.77 5.55 1.76
N VAL A 107 4.90 4.28 1.46
CA VAL A 107 4.42 3.18 2.29
C VAL A 107 5.59 2.27 2.62
N ILE A 108 5.77 1.99 3.92
CA ILE A 108 6.83 1.13 4.42
C ILE A 108 6.18 0.04 5.27
N TYR A 109 6.44 -1.23 4.91
CA TYR A 109 5.96 -2.39 5.64
C TYR A 109 7.11 -3.03 6.42
N GLY A 110 6.83 -3.47 7.64
CA GLY A 110 7.77 -4.18 8.50
C GLY A 110 7.87 -5.67 8.22
N ALA A 111 7.80 -6.06 6.95
CA ALA A 111 7.96 -7.44 6.47
C ALA A 111 8.35 -7.42 5.01
N ALA A 112 9.10 -8.42 4.55
CA ALA A 112 9.47 -8.54 3.13
C ALA A 112 8.30 -9.03 2.26
N HIS A 113 7.39 -9.82 2.85
CA HIS A 113 6.21 -10.38 2.19
C HIS A 113 4.94 -10.05 2.97
N PRO A 114 4.56 -8.74 3.07
CA PRO A 114 3.36 -8.39 3.82
C PRO A 114 2.11 -8.92 3.13
N LEU A 115 1.12 -9.28 3.93
CA LEU A 115 -0.19 -9.72 3.46
C LEU A 115 -1.21 -8.59 3.64
N ARG A 116 -2.17 -8.54 2.75
CA ARG A 116 -3.32 -7.64 2.83
C ARG A 116 -4.59 -8.48 2.88
N THR A 117 -5.42 -8.25 3.88
CA THR A 117 -6.75 -8.86 3.95
C THR A 117 -7.79 -7.77 3.75
N PHE A 118 -8.56 -7.88 2.68
CA PHE A 118 -9.61 -6.91 2.38
C PHE A 118 -10.82 -7.16 3.29
N VAL A 119 -11.28 -6.14 3.98
CA VAL A 119 -12.42 -6.25 4.90
C VAL A 119 -13.71 -6.61 4.16
N GLU A 120 -13.91 -6.02 2.98
CA GLU A 120 -15.13 -6.23 2.18
C GLU A 120 -15.33 -7.69 1.75
N THR A 121 -14.27 -8.35 1.31
CA THR A 121 -14.34 -9.69 0.73
C THR A 121 -13.82 -10.79 1.64
N GLY A 122 -13.01 -10.44 2.65
CA GLY A 122 -12.26 -11.39 3.46
C GLY A 122 -11.09 -12.06 2.74
N GLU A 123 -10.81 -11.67 1.50
CA GLU A 123 -9.73 -12.22 0.69
C GLU A 123 -8.38 -11.71 1.20
N THR A 124 -7.42 -12.62 1.34
CA THR A 124 -6.03 -12.28 1.69
C THR A 124 -5.13 -12.45 0.47
N VAL A 125 -4.33 -11.45 0.20
CA VAL A 125 -3.38 -11.45 -0.92
C VAL A 125 -2.01 -10.96 -0.41
N GLU A 126 -0.94 -11.36 -1.10
CA GLU A 126 0.36 -10.76 -0.85
C GLU A 126 0.37 -9.35 -1.45
N VAL A 127 0.85 -8.37 -0.66
CA VAL A 127 0.99 -6.99 -1.13
C VAL A 127 1.93 -6.96 -2.31
N GLY A 128 1.46 -6.40 -3.40
CA GLY A 128 2.23 -6.32 -4.63
C GLY A 128 2.01 -7.47 -5.61
N SER A 129 1.22 -8.47 -5.26
CA SER A 129 0.88 -9.57 -6.17
C SER A 129 -0.16 -9.14 -7.21
N GLU A 130 -0.39 -9.99 -8.21
CA GLU A 130 -1.40 -9.73 -9.25
C GLU A 130 -2.81 -9.59 -8.69
N ARG A 131 -3.10 -10.24 -7.56
CA ARG A 131 -4.41 -10.18 -6.91
C ARG A 131 -4.56 -8.99 -5.97
N ASP A 132 -3.51 -8.23 -5.74
CA ASP A 132 -3.56 -7.03 -4.90
C ASP A 132 -4.08 -5.84 -5.72
N THR A 133 -5.38 -5.79 -5.92
CA THR A 133 -6.06 -4.82 -6.78
C THR A 133 -7.12 -4.02 -6.04
N PHE A 134 -7.40 -2.83 -6.53
CA PHE A 134 -8.42 -1.91 -6.03
C PHE A 134 -9.38 -1.55 -7.16
N PRO A 135 -10.64 -2.00 -7.14
CA PRO A 135 -11.34 -2.69 -6.04
C PRO A 135 -10.78 -4.08 -5.76
N PRO A 136 -11.09 -4.65 -4.57
CA PRO A 136 -10.58 -5.97 -4.18
C PRO A 136 -10.96 -7.05 -5.20
N PRO A 137 -10.10 -8.07 -5.36
CA PRO A 137 -10.44 -9.18 -6.22
C PRO A 137 -11.66 -9.94 -5.66
N GLN A 138 -12.48 -10.47 -6.54
CA GLN A 138 -13.57 -11.32 -6.12
C GLN A 138 -13.01 -12.61 -5.52
N PRO A 139 -13.63 -13.16 -4.45
CA PRO A 139 -13.25 -14.46 -3.92
C PRO A 139 -13.27 -15.51 -5.02
N ALA A 140 -12.29 -16.42 -5.01
CA ALA A 140 -12.29 -17.53 -5.94
C ALA A 140 -13.61 -18.32 -5.76
N GLN A 141 -14.31 -18.61 -6.86
CA GLN A 141 -15.49 -19.47 -6.79
C GLN A 141 -15.05 -20.84 -6.31
N ARG A 142 -15.60 -21.27 -5.16
CA ARG A 142 -15.41 -22.65 -4.74
C ARG A 142 -16.08 -23.55 -5.75
N ALA A 143 -15.34 -24.55 -6.26
CA ALA A 143 -15.95 -25.58 -7.07
C ALA A 143 -17.12 -26.17 -6.29
N LYS A 144 -18.33 -26.19 -6.88
CA LYS A 144 -19.45 -26.87 -6.28
C LYS A 144 -19.14 -28.35 -6.23
N ALA A 145 -19.12 -28.88 -5.02
CA ALA A 145 -18.94 -30.31 -4.84
C ALA A 145 -20.12 -31.07 -5.46
#